data_688c0a2cd0c13a1dd2e6650ac9cb594c
#
_entry.id   688c0a2cd0c13a1dd2e6650ac9cb594c
#
_cell.length_a   1.000
_cell.length_b   1.000
_cell.length_c   1.000
_cell.angle_alpha   90.00
_cell.angle_beta   90.00
_cell.angle_gamma   90.00
#
_symmetry.space_group_name_H-M   'P 1'
#
loop_
_entity.id
_entity.type
_entity.pdbx_description
1 polymer ?
#
loop_
_entity_poly.entity_id
_entity_poly.type
_entity_poly.pdbx_seq_one_letter_code
_entity_poly.pdbx_strand_id
1 'polypeptide(L)'
;MKVKIAVAHHKVPNAEDRDIFGARGYINIGVGDELSKSSDKWVKDNIFVADGKWADLNYTASELTHLNFLWENQRKFLDDDTEYIGLCHYRRRFDLEKIDQVVKEQGVDIVCSTPAPIGIYNVYGQYCAAHDKEDFELLLGYIKETFWNSGHNDITQSWLNTRVLVAPYNCFVMKLDIFNDFCDRLFPILLDLYKKRKDSIDARDKYQRRAIGFLGERYTSWYITQMALGQGKKVV
;
A
#
# COMPACT_ATOMS: atom_id res chain seq x y z
N MET A 1 -18.09 -12.85 2.88
CA MET A 1 -16.82 -12.90 3.66
C MET A 1 -16.39 -11.47 3.92
N LYS A 2 -16.23 -11.11 5.19
CA LYS A 2 -16.02 -9.71 5.61
C LYS A 2 -14.67 -9.09 5.20
N VAL A 3 -13.69 -9.91 4.86
CA VAL A 3 -12.33 -9.47 4.53
C VAL A 3 -12.00 -9.78 3.07
N LYS A 4 -11.51 -8.80 2.33
CA LYS A 4 -10.97 -8.94 0.97
C LYS A 4 -9.54 -8.40 0.93
N ILE A 5 -8.61 -9.14 0.33
CA ILE A 5 -7.20 -8.75 0.24
C ILE A 5 -6.74 -8.79 -1.21
N ALA A 6 -6.33 -7.64 -1.73
CA ALA A 6 -5.67 -7.60 -3.03
C ALA A 6 -4.25 -8.18 -2.92
N VAL A 7 -3.89 -8.98 -3.90
CA VAL A 7 -2.55 -9.55 -4.05
C VAL A 7 -1.90 -8.92 -5.27
N ALA A 8 -0.79 -8.21 -5.04
CA ALA A 8 -0.02 -7.58 -6.12
C ALA A 8 0.89 -8.60 -6.81
N HIS A 9 0.60 -8.88 -8.09
CA HIS A 9 1.37 -9.78 -8.94
C HIS A 9 2.15 -9.03 -10.02
N HIS A 10 3.44 -9.37 -10.18
CA HIS A 10 4.29 -8.84 -11.27
C HIS A 10 4.70 -9.94 -12.25
N LYS A 11 4.36 -11.19 -11.97
CA LYS A 11 4.67 -12.37 -12.79
C LYS A 11 3.69 -13.50 -12.50
N VAL A 12 3.70 -14.48 -13.36
CA VAL A 12 2.85 -15.67 -13.26
C VAL A 12 3.14 -16.39 -11.93
N PRO A 13 2.12 -16.64 -11.09
CA PRO A 13 2.27 -17.39 -9.84
C PRO A 13 2.68 -18.83 -10.09
N ASN A 14 3.47 -19.41 -9.19
CA ASN A 14 3.78 -20.84 -9.17
C ASN A 14 2.56 -21.66 -8.68
N ALA A 15 2.67 -22.99 -8.67
CA ALA A 15 1.56 -23.86 -8.30
C ALA A 15 1.09 -23.64 -6.84
N GLU A 16 2.02 -23.52 -5.90
CA GLU A 16 1.71 -23.27 -4.48
C GLU A 16 0.98 -21.92 -4.30
N ASP A 17 1.47 -20.88 -4.96
CA ASP A 17 0.84 -19.55 -4.89
C ASP A 17 -0.57 -19.58 -5.50
N ARG A 18 -0.81 -20.36 -6.56
CA ARG A 18 -2.12 -20.52 -7.19
C ARG A 18 -3.15 -21.17 -6.26
N ASP A 19 -2.74 -22.19 -5.53
CA ASP A 19 -3.60 -22.87 -4.56
C ASP A 19 -4.03 -21.92 -3.44
N ILE A 20 -3.09 -21.09 -2.96
CA ILE A 20 -3.35 -20.12 -1.90
C ILE A 20 -4.20 -18.96 -2.39
N PHE A 21 -3.78 -18.31 -3.47
CA PHE A 21 -4.44 -17.10 -3.98
C PHE A 21 -5.70 -17.41 -4.81
N GLY A 22 -5.99 -18.68 -5.11
CA GLY A 22 -7.28 -19.12 -5.62
C GLY A 22 -8.38 -19.15 -4.56
N ALA A 23 -8.04 -19.04 -3.27
CA ALA A 23 -9.01 -19.05 -2.19
C ALA A 23 -9.91 -17.80 -2.21
N ARG A 24 -11.19 -17.99 -1.85
CA ARG A 24 -12.16 -16.89 -1.74
C ARG A 24 -11.70 -15.86 -0.71
N GLY A 25 -11.65 -14.61 -1.11
CA GLY A 25 -11.19 -13.49 -0.28
C GLY A 25 -9.92 -12.83 -0.78
N TYR A 26 -9.13 -13.52 -1.60
CA TYR A 26 -8.06 -12.86 -2.35
C TYR A 26 -8.59 -12.29 -3.68
N ILE A 27 -8.09 -11.12 -4.03
CA ILE A 27 -8.33 -10.44 -5.31
C ILE A 27 -6.98 -10.32 -5.99
N ASN A 28 -6.73 -11.17 -6.99
CA ASN A 28 -5.44 -11.17 -7.68
C ASN A 28 -5.40 -10.06 -8.73
N ILE A 29 -4.51 -9.11 -8.55
CA ILE A 29 -4.31 -7.99 -9.47
C ILE A 29 -2.90 -8.08 -10.04
N GLY A 30 -2.80 -8.01 -11.35
CA GLY A 30 -1.54 -8.12 -12.08
C GLY A 30 -1.22 -6.86 -12.87
N VAL A 31 0.07 -6.57 -13.04
CA VAL A 31 0.57 -5.49 -13.90
C VAL A 31 1.74 -5.99 -14.72
N GLY A 32 1.80 -5.52 -15.97
CA GLY A 32 2.91 -5.77 -16.87
C GLY A 32 2.64 -6.84 -17.92
N ASP A 33 3.52 -6.85 -18.91
CA ASP A 33 3.39 -7.65 -20.16
C ASP A 33 3.34 -9.16 -19.91
N GLU A 34 4.07 -9.65 -18.92
CA GLU A 34 4.08 -11.09 -18.60
C GLU A 34 2.69 -11.60 -18.22
N LEU A 35 1.91 -10.80 -17.52
CA LEU A 35 0.56 -11.17 -17.09
C LEU A 35 -0.49 -10.82 -18.15
N SER A 36 -0.41 -9.63 -18.74
CA SER A 36 -1.39 -9.17 -19.74
C SER A 36 -1.35 -9.97 -21.04
N LYS A 37 -0.17 -10.48 -21.41
CA LYS A 37 0.03 -11.32 -22.62
C LYS A 37 0.10 -12.82 -22.32
N SER A 38 -0.16 -13.23 -21.09
CA SER A 38 -0.07 -14.63 -20.69
C SER A 38 -1.10 -15.50 -21.42
N SER A 39 -0.64 -16.65 -21.93
CA SER A 39 -1.53 -17.71 -22.44
C SER A 39 -2.00 -18.67 -21.36
N ASP A 40 -1.45 -18.57 -20.15
CA ASP A 40 -1.76 -19.42 -19.00
C ASP A 40 -3.24 -19.26 -18.60
N LYS A 41 -3.97 -20.38 -18.55
CA LYS A 41 -5.39 -20.39 -18.25
C LYS A 41 -5.69 -19.89 -16.85
N TRP A 42 -4.90 -20.29 -15.84
CA TRP A 42 -5.11 -19.83 -14.46
C TRP A 42 -4.97 -18.30 -14.35
N VAL A 43 -3.97 -17.73 -15.04
CA VAL A 43 -3.79 -16.28 -15.08
C VAL A 43 -5.01 -15.59 -15.68
N LYS A 44 -5.52 -16.09 -16.82
CA LYS A 44 -6.70 -15.51 -17.49
C LYS A 44 -7.97 -15.58 -16.64
N ASP A 45 -8.11 -16.66 -15.88
CA ASP A 45 -9.32 -16.92 -15.09
C ASP A 45 -9.28 -16.22 -13.71
N ASN A 46 -8.09 -15.92 -13.16
CA ASN A 46 -7.93 -15.51 -11.77
C ASN A 46 -7.23 -14.17 -11.56
N ILE A 47 -6.53 -13.62 -12.55
CA ILE A 47 -5.82 -12.34 -12.40
C ILE A 47 -6.53 -11.23 -13.17
N PHE A 48 -6.88 -10.17 -12.47
CA PHE A 48 -7.35 -8.92 -13.07
C PHE A 48 -6.14 -8.07 -13.45
N VAL A 49 -5.94 -7.84 -14.74
CA VAL A 49 -4.84 -6.99 -15.21
C VAL A 49 -5.25 -5.54 -15.04
N ALA A 50 -4.47 -4.81 -14.24
CA ALA A 50 -4.69 -3.39 -14.04
C ALA A 50 -4.37 -2.60 -15.31
N ASP A 51 -5.20 -1.62 -15.60
CA ASP A 51 -5.11 -0.71 -16.73
C ASP A 51 -5.19 0.76 -16.28
N GLY A 52 -5.16 1.68 -17.24
CA GLY A 52 -5.28 3.11 -16.98
C GLY A 52 -4.00 3.77 -16.48
N LYS A 53 -4.14 5.02 -16.07
CA LYS A 53 -3.03 5.92 -15.76
C LYS A 53 -2.04 5.40 -14.71
N TRP A 54 -2.54 4.73 -13.68
CA TRP A 54 -1.67 4.17 -12.63
C TRP A 54 -0.95 2.91 -13.09
N ALA A 55 -1.52 2.14 -14.04
CA ALA A 55 -0.84 1.01 -14.66
C ALA A 55 0.40 1.48 -15.44
N ASP A 56 0.30 2.60 -16.14
CA ASP A 56 1.43 3.23 -16.85
C ASP A 56 2.52 3.72 -15.89
N LEU A 57 2.16 4.03 -14.65
CA LEU A 57 3.09 4.47 -13.60
C LEU A 57 3.68 3.31 -12.76
N ASN A 58 3.43 2.05 -13.11
CA ASN A 58 3.90 0.91 -12.32
C ASN A 58 5.43 0.89 -12.12
N TYR A 59 6.20 1.40 -13.05
CA TYR A 59 7.66 1.47 -12.95
C TYR A 59 8.15 2.36 -11.79
N THR A 60 7.32 3.31 -11.35
CA THR A 60 7.62 4.20 -10.22
C THR A 60 6.71 3.94 -9.01
N ALA A 61 5.45 3.58 -9.23
CA ALA A 61 4.46 3.38 -8.16
C ALA A 61 4.43 1.96 -7.57
N SER A 62 5.02 0.98 -8.27
CA SER A 62 5.10 -0.42 -7.78
C SER A 62 3.74 -1.00 -7.39
N GLU A 63 3.60 -1.59 -6.19
CA GLU A 63 2.36 -2.18 -5.69
C GLU A 63 1.21 -1.19 -5.49
N LEU A 64 1.48 0.10 -5.42
CA LEU A 64 0.43 1.12 -5.35
C LEU A 64 -0.44 1.18 -6.61
N THR A 65 0.07 0.73 -7.74
CA THR A 65 -0.71 0.55 -8.96
C THR A 65 -1.86 -0.44 -8.75
N HIS A 66 -1.58 -1.55 -8.06
CA HIS A 66 -2.57 -2.57 -7.73
C HIS A 66 -3.59 -2.04 -6.73
N LEU A 67 -3.12 -1.27 -5.75
CA LEU A 67 -3.97 -0.61 -4.76
C LEU A 67 -4.93 0.39 -5.40
N ASN A 68 -4.44 1.22 -6.33
CA ASN A 68 -5.27 2.17 -7.05
C ASN A 68 -6.34 1.46 -7.90
N PHE A 69 -5.94 0.42 -8.62
CA PHE A 69 -6.88 -0.37 -9.43
C PHE A 69 -7.98 -1.00 -8.58
N LEU A 70 -7.64 -1.55 -7.41
CA LEU A 70 -8.59 -2.05 -6.45
C LEU A 70 -9.56 -0.96 -5.99
N TRP A 71 -9.04 0.19 -5.58
CA TRP A 71 -9.82 1.30 -5.06
C TRP A 71 -10.79 1.88 -6.09
N GLU A 72 -10.35 2.10 -7.33
CA GLU A 72 -11.20 2.60 -8.41
C GLU A 72 -12.28 1.59 -8.85
N ASN A 73 -12.03 0.29 -8.65
CA ASN A 73 -12.90 -0.79 -9.11
C ASN A 73 -13.59 -1.55 -7.96
N GLN A 74 -13.73 -0.96 -6.78
CA GLN A 74 -14.30 -1.63 -5.59
C GLN A 74 -15.61 -2.35 -5.88
N ARG A 75 -16.54 -1.72 -6.60
CA ARG A 75 -17.85 -2.30 -6.95
C ARG A 75 -17.76 -3.63 -7.70
N LYS A 76 -16.63 -3.89 -8.38
CA LYS A 76 -16.37 -5.13 -9.11
C LYS A 76 -15.90 -6.25 -8.20
N PHE A 77 -15.27 -5.91 -7.09
CA PHE A 77 -14.52 -6.85 -6.25
C PHE A 77 -15.16 -7.10 -4.89
N LEU A 78 -15.91 -6.14 -4.36
CA LEU A 78 -16.45 -6.24 -3.02
C LEU A 78 -17.85 -6.82 -3.03
N ASP A 79 -18.11 -7.69 -2.06
CA ASP A 79 -19.44 -8.18 -1.73
C ASP A 79 -20.14 -7.18 -0.80
N ASP A 80 -21.46 -7.19 -0.70
CA ASP A 80 -22.24 -6.27 0.16
C ASP A 80 -21.87 -6.41 1.67
N ASP A 81 -21.35 -7.56 2.07
CA ASP A 81 -20.92 -7.85 3.44
C ASP A 81 -19.42 -7.58 3.69
N THR A 82 -18.71 -6.98 2.74
CA THR A 82 -17.28 -6.65 2.90
C THR A 82 -17.10 -5.50 3.89
N GLU A 83 -16.43 -5.76 4.99
CA GLU A 83 -16.13 -4.76 6.04
C GLU A 83 -14.66 -4.35 6.06
N TYR A 84 -13.76 -5.21 5.59
CA TYR A 84 -12.31 -4.98 5.57
C TYR A 84 -11.72 -5.22 4.19
N ILE A 85 -10.77 -4.40 3.85
CA ILE A 85 -10.05 -4.48 2.58
C ILE A 85 -8.56 -4.26 2.81
N GLY A 86 -7.71 -4.93 2.04
CA GLY A 86 -6.27 -4.81 2.22
C GLY A 86 -5.48 -5.05 0.96
N LEU A 87 -4.17 -4.84 1.10
CA LEU A 87 -3.16 -5.12 0.10
C LEU A 87 -2.07 -6.01 0.69
N CYS A 88 -1.64 -6.99 -0.07
CA CYS A 88 -0.42 -7.73 0.18
C CYS A 88 0.34 -8.00 -1.13
N HIS A 89 1.54 -8.53 -1.01
CA HIS A 89 2.36 -8.89 -2.15
C HIS A 89 2.40 -10.42 -2.29
N TYR A 90 2.50 -10.96 -3.50
CA TYR A 90 2.56 -12.42 -3.73
C TYR A 90 3.65 -13.14 -2.91
N ARG A 91 4.70 -12.45 -2.48
CA ARG A 91 5.74 -12.97 -1.58
C ARG A 91 5.52 -12.71 -0.10
N ARG A 92 4.51 -11.92 0.26
CA ARG A 92 4.20 -11.52 1.64
C ARG A 92 2.71 -11.47 1.78
N ARG A 93 2.13 -12.55 2.26
CA ARG A 93 0.68 -12.76 2.34
C ARG A 93 0.19 -12.69 3.77
N PHE A 94 -1.03 -12.27 3.93
CA PHE A 94 -1.78 -12.49 5.15
C PHE A 94 -2.46 -13.85 5.09
N ASP A 95 -2.57 -14.49 6.23
CA ASP A 95 -3.42 -15.65 6.43
C ASP A 95 -4.86 -15.15 6.66
N LEU A 96 -5.74 -15.41 5.68
CA LEU A 96 -7.12 -14.92 5.72
C LEU A 96 -7.91 -15.42 6.94
N GLU A 97 -7.70 -16.65 7.39
CA GLU A 97 -8.40 -17.21 8.54
C GLU A 97 -7.97 -16.51 9.82
N LYS A 98 -6.66 -16.26 9.97
CA LYS A 98 -6.14 -15.49 11.12
C LYS A 98 -6.61 -14.04 11.11
N ILE A 99 -6.65 -13.38 9.95
CA ILE A 99 -7.17 -12.02 9.87
C ILE A 99 -8.65 -12.00 10.25
N ASP A 100 -9.46 -12.90 9.70
CA ASP A 100 -10.89 -13.01 10.00
C ASP A 100 -11.13 -13.27 11.50
N GLN A 101 -10.29 -14.11 12.12
CA GLN A 101 -10.32 -14.32 13.56
C GLN A 101 -9.98 -13.05 14.34
N VAL A 102 -8.88 -12.40 14.02
CA VAL A 102 -8.41 -11.18 14.73
C VAL A 102 -9.45 -10.06 14.64
N VAL A 103 -10.03 -9.81 13.45
CA VAL A 103 -11.04 -8.75 13.30
C VAL A 103 -12.33 -9.08 14.05
N LYS A 104 -12.75 -10.34 14.11
CA LYS A 104 -13.95 -10.77 14.86
C LYS A 104 -13.77 -10.71 16.36
N GLU A 105 -12.66 -11.26 16.88
CA GLU A 105 -12.44 -11.40 18.31
C GLU A 105 -11.99 -10.09 18.97
N GLN A 106 -11.22 -9.29 18.25
CA GLN A 106 -10.59 -8.12 18.85
C GLN A 106 -11.20 -6.80 18.40
N GLY A 107 -12.05 -6.78 17.36
CA GLY A 107 -12.66 -5.54 16.87
C GLY A 107 -11.62 -4.49 16.42
N VAL A 108 -10.54 -4.95 15.78
CA VAL A 108 -9.47 -4.08 15.29
C VAL A 108 -9.93 -3.21 14.11
N ASP A 109 -9.31 -2.06 13.94
CA ASP A 109 -9.59 -1.17 12.83
C ASP A 109 -8.61 -1.40 11.66
N ILE A 110 -7.34 -1.72 11.99
CA ILE A 110 -6.26 -1.94 11.04
C ILE A 110 -5.41 -3.12 11.48
N VAL A 111 -5.09 -4.02 10.56
CA VAL A 111 -4.10 -5.09 10.72
C VAL A 111 -2.91 -4.80 9.82
N CYS A 112 -1.70 -4.81 10.38
CA CYS A 112 -0.47 -4.55 9.65
C CYS A 112 0.38 -5.81 9.51
N SER A 113 1.21 -5.86 8.46
CA SER A 113 2.34 -6.78 8.47
C SER A 113 3.31 -6.42 9.59
N THR A 114 4.10 -7.40 10.04
CA THR A 114 5.10 -7.18 11.10
C THR A 114 5.94 -5.94 10.81
N PRO A 115 6.01 -4.98 11.74
CA PRO A 115 6.81 -3.78 11.57
C PRO A 115 8.28 -4.10 11.30
N ALA A 116 8.90 -3.38 10.36
CA ALA A 116 10.29 -3.60 9.98
C ALA A 116 11.23 -2.66 10.72
N PRO A 117 12.24 -3.17 11.46
CA PRO A 117 13.29 -2.33 12.02
C PRO A 117 14.14 -1.73 10.89
N ILE A 118 14.47 -0.45 10.98
CA ILE A 118 15.25 0.29 9.97
C ILE A 118 16.67 0.62 10.44
N GLY A 119 17.20 -0.23 11.31
CA GLY A 119 18.58 -0.19 11.79
C GLY A 119 18.88 0.99 12.72
N ILE A 120 20.01 1.63 12.48
CA ILE A 120 20.47 2.76 13.31
C ILE A 120 19.77 4.08 12.96
N TYR A 121 19.09 4.14 11.84
CA TYR A 121 18.40 5.33 11.35
C TYR A 121 16.99 5.44 11.94
N ASN A 122 16.48 6.65 12.02
CA ASN A 122 15.05 6.92 12.13
C ASN A 122 14.41 6.93 10.72
N VAL A 123 13.09 7.08 10.62
CA VAL A 123 12.36 7.05 9.34
C VAL A 123 12.91 8.10 8.37
N TYR A 124 13.15 9.33 8.84
CA TYR A 124 13.70 10.40 8.00
C TYR A 124 15.12 10.09 7.52
N GLY A 125 16.00 9.73 8.43
CA GLY A 125 17.40 9.43 8.11
C GLY A 125 17.55 8.22 7.20
N GLN A 126 16.72 7.19 7.37
CA GLN A 126 16.75 6.01 6.54
C GLN A 126 16.34 6.33 5.09
N TYR A 127 15.27 7.11 4.91
CA TYR A 127 14.88 7.51 3.55
C TYR A 127 15.99 8.34 2.89
N CYS A 128 16.48 9.38 3.55
CA CYS A 128 17.51 10.27 3.01
C CYS A 128 18.86 9.58 2.74
N ALA A 129 19.18 8.51 3.47
CA ALA A 129 20.38 7.72 3.23
C ALA A 129 20.24 6.78 2.01
N ALA A 130 19.01 6.37 1.66
CA ALA A 130 18.74 5.39 0.62
C ALA A 130 18.18 6.00 -0.67
N HIS A 131 17.54 7.14 -0.59
CA HIS A 131 16.77 7.77 -1.67
C HIS A 131 16.95 9.29 -1.72
N ASP A 132 16.33 9.94 -2.71
CA ASP A 132 16.38 11.39 -2.88
C ASP A 132 15.59 12.11 -1.77
N LYS A 133 16.30 12.89 -0.99
CA LYS A 133 15.78 13.66 0.13
C LYS A 133 14.67 14.62 -0.27
N GLU A 134 14.79 15.28 -1.42
CA GLU A 134 13.82 16.29 -1.89
C GLU A 134 12.43 15.69 -2.11
N ASP A 135 12.37 14.43 -2.57
CA ASP A 135 11.09 13.73 -2.74
C ASP A 135 10.39 13.56 -1.38
N PHE A 136 11.14 13.21 -0.35
CA PHE A 136 10.57 13.00 0.98
C PHE A 136 10.18 14.31 1.65
N GLU A 137 10.99 15.37 1.49
CA GLU A 137 10.65 16.69 2.00
C GLU A 137 9.38 17.24 1.35
N LEU A 138 9.18 16.97 0.05
CA LEU A 138 7.95 17.34 -0.62
C LEU A 138 6.74 16.56 -0.06
N LEU A 139 6.88 15.25 0.17
CA LEU A 139 5.83 14.45 0.84
C LEU A 139 5.50 14.99 2.24
N LEU A 140 6.52 15.36 3.01
CA LEU A 140 6.32 15.94 4.34
C LEU A 140 5.60 17.30 4.28
N GLY A 141 5.81 18.08 3.22
CA GLY A 141 5.05 19.29 2.94
C GLY A 141 3.55 18.99 2.82
N TYR A 142 3.15 18.02 2.00
CA TYR A 142 1.75 17.61 1.87
C TYR A 142 1.15 17.08 3.17
N ILE A 143 1.91 16.27 3.91
CA ILE A 143 1.46 15.78 5.22
C ILE A 143 1.17 16.95 6.16
N LYS A 144 2.05 17.93 6.23
CA LYS A 144 1.86 19.13 7.06
C LYS A 144 0.64 19.94 6.63
N GLU A 145 0.50 20.25 5.36
CA GLU A 145 -0.63 21.02 4.82
C GLU A 145 -1.97 20.36 5.11
N THR A 146 -2.06 19.04 4.93
CA THR A 146 -3.29 18.28 5.13
C THR A 146 -3.73 18.22 6.59
N PHE A 147 -2.78 18.23 7.55
CA PHE A 147 -3.05 17.97 8.97
C PHE A 147 -2.61 19.11 9.90
N TRP A 148 -2.13 20.23 9.35
CA TRP A 148 -1.65 21.37 10.14
C TRP A 148 -2.69 21.88 11.16
N ASN A 149 -3.94 21.91 10.76
CA ASN A 149 -5.04 22.42 11.59
C ASN A 149 -5.58 21.43 12.63
N SER A 150 -5.06 20.21 12.67
CA SER A 150 -5.62 19.11 13.50
C SER A 150 -4.81 18.81 14.77
N GLY A 151 -3.77 19.58 15.07
CA GLY A 151 -2.93 19.37 16.29
C GLY A 151 -1.98 18.16 16.22
N HIS A 152 -1.79 17.55 15.05
CA HIS A 152 -1.06 16.29 14.88
C HIS A 152 0.46 16.44 14.57
N ASN A 153 1.04 17.64 14.74
CA ASN A 153 2.45 17.87 14.48
C ASN A 153 3.36 16.98 15.35
N ASP A 154 2.99 16.76 16.61
CA ASP A 154 3.76 15.93 17.54
C ASP A 154 3.80 14.47 17.12
N ILE A 155 2.70 13.95 16.57
CA ILE A 155 2.62 12.57 16.05
C ILE A 155 3.52 12.41 14.83
N THR A 156 3.52 13.39 13.91
CA THR A 156 4.41 13.38 12.74
C THR A 156 5.87 13.40 13.16
N GLN A 157 6.25 14.23 14.13
CA GLN A 157 7.61 14.26 14.66
C GLN A 157 7.97 12.95 15.37
N SER A 158 7.07 12.39 16.16
CA SER A 158 7.25 11.10 16.81
C SER A 158 7.48 10.00 15.77
N TRP A 159 6.65 9.94 14.72
CA TRP A 159 6.81 8.98 13.64
C TRP A 159 8.15 9.14 12.91
N LEU A 160 8.55 10.37 12.54
CA LEU A 160 9.84 10.62 11.88
C LEU A 160 11.03 10.12 12.70
N ASN A 161 10.92 10.15 14.03
CA ASN A 161 11.96 9.73 14.95
C ASN A 161 11.92 8.24 15.30
N THR A 162 10.91 7.49 14.88
CA THR A 162 10.88 6.04 15.12
C THR A 162 11.95 5.32 14.31
N ARG A 163 12.37 4.14 14.81
CA ARG A 163 13.30 3.23 14.13
C ARG A 163 12.60 2.01 13.55
N VAL A 164 11.32 2.15 13.30
CA VAL A 164 10.46 1.07 12.81
C VAL A 164 9.56 1.62 11.72
N LEU A 165 9.44 0.89 10.63
CA LEU A 165 8.48 1.18 9.57
C LEU A 165 7.25 0.28 9.78
N VAL A 166 6.10 0.91 9.99
CA VAL A 166 4.81 0.22 10.12
C VAL A 166 4.29 -0.13 8.74
N ALA A 167 3.67 -1.30 8.59
CA ALA A 167 3.14 -1.83 7.33
C ALA A 167 4.15 -1.76 6.16
N PRO A 168 5.38 -2.30 6.33
CA PRO A 168 6.36 -2.33 5.27
C PRO A 168 5.79 -3.00 4.01
N TYR A 169 6.25 -2.55 2.85
CA TYR A 169 5.79 -3.03 1.53
C TYR A 169 4.30 -2.77 1.26
N ASN A 170 3.71 -1.76 1.92
CA ASN A 170 2.27 -1.45 1.82
C ASN A 170 1.35 -2.66 2.13
N CYS A 171 1.78 -3.56 3.03
CA CYS A 171 1.00 -4.73 3.43
C CYS A 171 0.14 -4.40 4.66
N PHE A 172 -1.16 -4.29 4.46
CA PHE A 172 -2.15 -3.96 5.50
C PHE A 172 -3.55 -4.48 5.15
N VAL A 173 -4.41 -4.55 6.17
CA VAL A 173 -5.87 -4.73 6.05
C VAL A 173 -6.53 -3.67 6.92
N MET A 174 -7.46 -2.90 6.37
CA MET A 174 -8.15 -1.79 7.05
C MET A 174 -9.67 -1.97 6.96
N LYS A 175 -10.41 -1.41 7.91
CA LYS A 175 -11.85 -1.18 7.71
C LYS A 175 -12.09 -0.40 6.43
N LEU A 176 -13.19 -0.67 5.75
CA LEU A 176 -13.48 -0.13 4.42
C LEU A 176 -13.55 1.40 4.40
N ASP A 177 -14.10 2.01 5.45
CA ASP A 177 -14.17 3.47 5.61
C ASP A 177 -12.76 4.09 5.75
N ILE A 178 -11.89 3.47 6.56
CA ILE A 178 -10.51 3.91 6.74
C ILE A 178 -9.70 3.72 5.45
N PHE A 179 -9.92 2.62 4.75
CA PHE A 179 -9.28 2.35 3.46
C PHE A 179 -9.64 3.42 2.41
N ASN A 180 -10.91 3.79 2.35
CA ASN A 180 -11.35 4.81 1.41
C ASN A 180 -10.74 6.18 1.74
N ASP A 181 -10.79 6.63 3.01
CA ASP A 181 -10.12 7.87 3.43
C ASP A 181 -8.61 7.84 3.13
N PHE A 182 -7.96 6.70 3.37
CA PHE A 182 -6.55 6.51 3.04
C PHE A 182 -6.26 6.70 1.55
N CYS A 183 -7.02 6.04 0.68
CA CYS A 183 -6.82 6.11 -0.76
C CYS A 183 -7.18 7.48 -1.33
N ASP A 184 -8.29 8.09 -0.87
CA ASP A 184 -8.73 9.43 -1.26
C ASP A 184 -7.65 10.51 -1.02
N ARG A 185 -6.83 10.32 0.02
CA ARG A 185 -5.72 11.23 0.34
C ARG A 185 -4.42 10.85 -0.35
N LEU A 186 -4.08 9.56 -0.36
CA LEU A 186 -2.80 9.06 -0.88
C LEU A 186 -2.62 9.37 -2.35
N PHE A 187 -3.59 9.00 -3.19
CA PHE A 187 -3.40 9.03 -4.64
C PHE A 187 -3.28 10.44 -5.22
N PRO A 188 -4.07 11.44 -4.81
CA PRO A 188 -3.86 12.82 -5.27
C PRO A 188 -2.47 13.36 -4.88
N ILE A 189 -2.01 13.12 -3.65
CA ILE A 189 -0.70 13.56 -3.15
C ILE A 189 0.42 12.93 -4.00
N LEU A 190 0.42 11.62 -4.17
CA LEU A 190 1.47 10.93 -4.91
C LEU A 190 1.48 11.30 -6.40
N LEU A 191 0.32 11.53 -6.99
CA LEU A 191 0.22 11.95 -8.38
C LEU A 191 0.76 13.36 -8.60
N ASP A 192 0.46 14.30 -7.69
CA ASP A 192 0.98 15.65 -7.78
C ASP A 192 2.48 15.71 -7.51
N LEU A 193 2.96 14.92 -6.54
CA LEU A 193 4.38 14.74 -6.28
C LEU A 193 5.12 14.19 -7.50
N TYR A 194 4.57 13.13 -8.13
CA TYR A 194 5.14 12.59 -9.36
C TYR A 194 5.21 13.65 -10.46
N LYS A 195 4.15 14.42 -10.68
CA LYS A 195 4.14 15.49 -11.70
C LYS A 195 5.25 16.53 -11.44
N LYS A 196 5.44 16.93 -10.18
CA LYS A 196 6.46 17.92 -9.78
C LYS A 196 7.90 17.39 -9.91
N ARG A 197 8.09 16.09 -9.72
CA ARG A 197 9.41 15.45 -9.70
C ARG A 197 9.69 14.56 -10.92
N LYS A 198 8.79 14.54 -11.91
CA LYS A 198 8.80 13.59 -13.04
C LYS A 198 10.15 13.51 -13.72
N ASP A 199 10.71 14.62 -14.14
CA ASP A 199 11.95 14.65 -14.91
C ASP A 199 13.14 14.13 -14.07
N SER A 200 13.19 14.49 -12.78
CA SER A 200 14.17 13.97 -11.84
C SER A 200 14.01 12.46 -11.63
N ILE A 201 12.78 11.97 -11.43
CA ILE A 201 12.50 10.54 -11.21
C ILE A 201 12.84 9.73 -12.46
N ASP A 202 12.43 10.19 -13.64
CA ASP A 202 12.62 9.47 -14.90
C ASP A 202 14.10 9.40 -15.33
N ALA A 203 14.93 10.32 -14.85
CA ALA A 203 16.38 10.31 -15.11
C ALA A 203 17.17 9.32 -14.23
N ARG A 204 16.57 8.73 -13.20
CA ARG A 204 17.25 7.84 -12.24
C ARG A 204 17.41 6.43 -12.80
N ASP A 205 18.26 5.62 -12.14
CA ASP A 205 18.36 4.19 -12.40
C ASP A 205 17.04 3.46 -12.08
N LYS A 206 16.95 2.21 -12.55
CA LYS A 206 15.73 1.39 -12.41
C LYS A 206 15.23 1.24 -10.97
N TYR A 207 16.14 1.18 -9.99
CA TYR A 207 15.75 1.04 -8.59
C TYR A 207 15.22 2.36 -8.03
N GLN A 208 15.95 3.45 -8.24
CA GLN A 208 15.58 4.77 -7.73
C GLN A 208 14.36 5.39 -8.43
N ARG A 209 14.02 4.94 -9.65
CA ARG A 209 12.74 5.31 -10.30
C ARG A 209 11.52 4.87 -9.52
N ARG A 210 11.62 3.90 -8.63
CA ARG A 210 10.52 3.45 -7.78
C ARG A 210 10.15 4.45 -6.67
N ALA A 211 10.50 5.68 -6.84
CA ALA A 211 10.36 6.76 -5.85
C ALA A 211 8.94 6.90 -5.32
N ILE A 212 7.92 6.81 -6.18
CA ILE A 212 6.52 6.94 -5.75
C ILE A 212 6.10 5.74 -4.87
N GLY A 213 6.57 4.54 -5.19
CA GLY A 213 6.36 3.35 -4.34
C GLY A 213 6.99 3.51 -2.96
N PHE A 214 8.24 4.00 -2.90
CA PHE A 214 8.93 4.27 -1.63
C PHE A 214 8.25 5.36 -0.79
N LEU A 215 7.77 6.42 -1.43
CA LEU A 215 7.03 7.49 -0.75
C LEU A 215 5.66 7.01 -0.26
N GLY A 216 4.96 6.20 -1.06
CA GLY A 216 3.70 5.60 -0.65
C GLY A 216 3.85 4.72 0.58
N GLU A 217 4.93 3.93 0.67
CA GLU A 217 5.24 3.13 1.87
C GLU A 217 5.45 4.02 3.11
N ARG A 218 6.11 5.17 2.96
CA ARG A 218 6.28 6.15 4.06
C ARG A 218 4.96 6.80 4.45
N TYR A 219 4.15 7.17 3.45
CA TYR A 219 2.81 7.71 3.72
C TYR A 219 1.91 6.69 4.43
N THR A 220 1.90 5.42 3.98
CA THR A 220 1.16 4.32 4.63
C THR A 220 1.57 4.17 6.10
N SER A 221 2.88 4.12 6.38
CA SER A 221 3.39 4.02 7.74
C SER A 221 2.98 5.22 8.61
N TRP A 222 3.08 6.42 8.07
CA TRP A 222 2.64 7.63 8.75
C TRP A 222 1.13 7.63 9.00
N TYR A 223 0.32 7.33 7.99
CA TYR A 223 -1.15 7.32 8.10
C TYR A 223 -1.63 6.35 9.17
N ILE A 224 -1.10 5.14 9.20
CA ILE A 224 -1.45 4.13 10.21
C ILE A 224 -1.04 4.60 11.61
N THR A 225 0.15 5.19 11.76
CA THR A 225 0.59 5.79 13.03
C THR A 225 -0.36 6.91 13.47
N GLN A 226 -0.81 7.72 12.54
CA GLN A 226 -1.79 8.79 12.76
C GLN A 226 -3.15 8.24 13.20
N MET A 227 -3.62 7.16 12.57
CA MET A 227 -4.86 6.48 12.98
C MET A 227 -4.76 5.95 14.40
N ALA A 228 -3.65 5.30 14.75
CA ALA A 228 -3.43 4.72 16.07
C ALA A 228 -3.31 5.78 17.17
N LEU A 229 -2.41 6.73 17.01
CA LEU A 229 -2.06 7.70 18.06
C LEU A 229 -2.95 8.95 18.07
N GLY A 230 -3.38 9.41 16.89
CA GLY A 230 -4.18 10.63 16.75
C GLY A 230 -5.68 10.41 16.82
N GLN A 231 -6.16 9.27 16.35
CA GLN A 231 -7.59 8.95 16.31
C GLN A 231 -8.00 7.79 17.21
N GLY A 232 -7.06 7.20 17.95
CA GLY A 232 -7.32 6.11 18.89
C GLY A 232 -7.82 4.82 18.21
N LYS A 233 -7.53 4.64 16.90
CA LYS A 233 -7.90 3.43 16.19
C LYS A 233 -7.08 2.22 16.67
N LYS A 234 -7.72 1.07 16.77
CA LYS A 234 -7.06 -0.16 17.19
C LYS A 234 -6.27 -0.77 16.04
N VAL A 235 -4.94 -0.75 16.16
CA VAL A 235 -3.98 -1.27 15.18
C VAL A 235 -3.25 -2.48 15.76
N VAL A 236 -3.11 -3.56 15.00
CA VAL A 236 -2.38 -4.79 15.37
C VAL A 236 -1.49 -5.26 14.22
#